data_52879f95e6df04e47b7985732dbb4c79
#
_entry.id   52879f95e6df04e47b7985732dbb4c79
#
_cell.length_a   1.000
_cell.length_b   1.000
_cell.length_c   1.000
_cell.angle_alpha   90.00
_cell.angle_beta   90.00
_cell.angle_gamma   90.00
#
_symmetry.space_group_name_H-M   'P 1'
#
loop_
_entity.id
_entity.type
_entity.pdbx_description
1 polymer ?
#
loop_
_entity_poly.entity_id
_entity_poly.type
_entity_poly.pdbx_seq_one_letter_code
_entity_poly.pdbx_strand_id
1 'polypeptide(L)'
;MGKLDGKTAIVTGGARGIGLAIARRYIAEGARVVIADIDEGGKAAAASLGVAARFVRTDVGAAGDARNVVAEACGVSGDLDILVNNAGIIHTADFLDIAEADFDRVIRVNLKGMFLIGQVAAKQMVAQVKAGKPPGVIVNMSSINARVAIPNQVPYCVSKGGVDQLTKVMALSLAPHGIRVNAIGPGSIMTDILKGVATDQAAKHRLLSRTPMGRIADPDEIASVATFLASNDASYITGETIYVDGGRLALNYTVPVAGN
;
A
#
# COMPACT_ATOMS: atom_id res chain seq x y z
N MET A 1 7.44 4.06 -24.32
CA MET A 1 7.98 4.43 -23.01
C MET A 1 6.89 4.15 -21.96
N GLY A 2 7.22 3.42 -20.91
CA GLY A 2 6.28 3.18 -19.82
C GLY A 2 6.07 4.43 -18.98
N LYS A 3 4.98 4.48 -18.21
CA LYS A 3 4.64 5.65 -17.35
C LYS A 3 5.65 5.92 -16.24
N LEU A 4 6.47 4.92 -15.88
CA LEU A 4 7.46 4.98 -14.80
C LEU A 4 8.87 4.70 -15.30
N ASP A 5 9.12 4.94 -16.58
CA ASP A 5 10.40 4.65 -17.22
C ASP A 5 11.57 5.35 -16.52
N GLY A 6 12.61 4.58 -16.20
CA GLY A 6 13.80 5.02 -15.49
C GLY A 6 13.62 5.32 -13.99
N LYS A 7 12.42 5.18 -13.41
CA LYS A 7 12.13 5.45 -12.00
C LYS A 7 12.60 4.32 -11.08
N THR A 8 12.99 4.67 -9.86
CA THR A 8 13.30 3.72 -8.79
C THR A 8 12.23 3.78 -7.72
N ALA A 9 11.64 2.63 -7.41
CA ALA A 9 10.56 2.48 -6.46
C ALA A 9 10.91 1.52 -5.31
N ILE A 10 10.44 1.82 -4.11
CA ILE A 10 10.34 0.88 -2.99
C ILE A 10 8.88 0.44 -2.86
N VAL A 11 8.64 -0.86 -2.75
CA VAL A 11 7.32 -1.42 -2.42
C VAL A 11 7.44 -2.25 -1.15
N THR A 12 6.85 -1.77 -0.04
CA THR A 12 6.84 -2.51 1.22
C THR A 12 5.72 -3.55 1.23
N GLY A 13 5.94 -4.70 1.88
CA GLY A 13 5.02 -5.84 1.78
C GLY A 13 4.92 -6.36 0.35
N GLY A 14 6.04 -6.33 -0.40
CA GLY A 14 6.08 -6.61 -1.82
C GLY A 14 6.28 -8.08 -2.20
N ALA A 15 6.41 -8.98 -1.22
CA ALA A 15 6.66 -10.40 -1.48
C ALA A 15 5.43 -11.13 -2.07
N ARG A 16 4.22 -10.62 -1.86
CA ARG A 16 2.95 -11.25 -2.29
C ARG A 16 1.80 -10.25 -2.43
N GLY A 17 0.66 -10.74 -2.89
CA GLY A 17 -0.62 -10.01 -2.93
C GLY A 17 -0.54 -8.68 -3.69
N ILE A 18 -1.13 -7.64 -3.11
CA ILE A 18 -1.18 -6.30 -3.71
C ILE A 18 0.22 -5.73 -3.95
N GLY A 19 1.13 -5.87 -2.99
CA GLY A 19 2.49 -5.35 -3.11
C GLY A 19 3.25 -5.97 -4.28
N LEU A 20 3.14 -7.29 -4.47
CA LEU A 20 3.76 -7.98 -5.60
C LEU A 20 3.14 -7.58 -6.94
N ALA A 21 1.82 -7.41 -7.00
CA ALA A 21 1.13 -6.92 -8.20
C ALA A 21 1.60 -5.50 -8.57
N ILE A 22 1.75 -4.61 -7.58
CA ILE A 22 2.30 -3.26 -7.80
C ILE A 22 3.75 -3.34 -8.31
N ALA A 23 4.60 -4.16 -7.68
CA ALA A 23 5.99 -4.33 -8.10
C ALA A 23 6.08 -4.81 -9.56
N ARG A 24 5.32 -5.84 -9.92
CA ARG A 24 5.22 -6.36 -11.28
C ARG A 24 4.77 -5.29 -12.27
N ARG A 25 3.71 -4.55 -11.95
CA ARG A 25 3.18 -3.49 -12.81
C ARG A 25 4.17 -2.35 -12.98
N TYR A 26 4.84 -1.92 -11.93
CA TYR A 26 5.85 -0.85 -12.00
C TYR A 26 7.01 -1.23 -12.89
N ILE A 27 7.48 -2.48 -12.84
CA ILE A 27 8.52 -3.00 -13.73
C ILE A 27 8.05 -3.03 -15.18
N ALA A 28 6.81 -3.45 -15.43
CA ALA A 28 6.22 -3.42 -16.78
C ALA A 28 6.09 -1.99 -17.34
N GLU A 29 5.99 -0.98 -16.46
CA GLU A 29 5.98 0.45 -16.80
C GLU A 29 7.40 1.08 -16.83
N GLY A 30 8.47 0.28 -16.75
CA GLY A 30 9.85 0.71 -16.91
C GLY A 30 10.59 1.08 -15.62
N ALA A 31 10.01 0.88 -14.46
CA ALA A 31 10.66 1.15 -13.18
C ALA A 31 11.62 0.04 -12.75
N ARG A 32 12.59 0.38 -11.89
CA ARG A 32 13.35 -0.54 -11.06
C ARG A 32 12.68 -0.59 -9.68
N VAL A 33 12.51 -1.79 -9.12
CA VAL A 33 11.75 -1.96 -7.87
C VAL A 33 12.55 -2.68 -6.80
N VAL A 34 12.63 -2.07 -5.63
CA VAL A 34 13.08 -2.72 -4.40
C VAL A 34 11.84 -3.28 -3.68
N ILE A 35 11.75 -4.60 -3.63
CA ILE A 35 10.77 -5.34 -2.84
C ILE A 35 11.28 -5.38 -1.41
N ALA A 36 10.58 -4.69 -0.51
CA ALA A 36 10.88 -4.62 0.91
C ALA A 36 9.87 -5.48 1.68
N ASP A 37 10.31 -6.56 2.28
CA ASP A 37 9.43 -7.44 3.06
C ASP A 37 10.19 -8.10 4.21
N ILE A 38 9.48 -8.48 5.27
CA ILE A 38 10.03 -9.29 6.35
C ILE A 38 10.13 -10.77 5.94
N ASP A 39 9.29 -11.20 5.00
CA ASP A 39 9.22 -12.56 4.48
C ASP A 39 10.33 -12.79 3.44
N GLU A 40 11.21 -13.76 3.72
CA GLU A 40 12.31 -14.16 2.83
C GLU A 40 11.82 -14.71 1.47
N GLY A 41 10.55 -15.08 1.36
CA GLY A 41 9.90 -15.39 0.08
C GLY A 41 9.98 -14.26 -0.94
N GLY A 42 10.21 -13.02 -0.47
CA GLY A 42 10.50 -11.88 -1.32
C GLY A 42 11.71 -12.04 -2.24
N LYS A 43 12.69 -12.90 -1.88
CA LYS A 43 13.81 -13.25 -2.77
C LYS A 43 13.35 -13.96 -4.05
N ALA A 44 12.48 -14.96 -3.87
CA ALA A 44 11.91 -15.70 -4.99
C ALA A 44 10.98 -14.79 -5.83
N ALA A 45 10.19 -13.94 -5.17
CA ALA A 45 9.36 -12.96 -5.86
C ALA A 45 10.19 -12.01 -6.72
N ALA A 46 11.27 -11.42 -6.18
CA ALA A 46 12.17 -10.54 -6.94
C ALA A 46 12.83 -11.28 -8.10
N ALA A 47 13.32 -12.49 -7.88
CA ALA A 47 13.93 -13.31 -8.93
C ALA A 47 12.96 -13.60 -10.08
N SER A 48 11.68 -13.83 -9.80
CA SER A 48 10.64 -14.07 -10.82
C SER A 48 10.34 -12.82 -11.67
N LEU A 49 10.63 -11.63 -11.16
CA LEU A 49 10.42 -10.36 -11.86
C LEU A 49 11.64 -9.90 -12.67
N GLY A 50 12.77 -10.62 -12.57
CA GLY A 50 13.98 -10.36 -13.34
C GLY A 50 14.86 -9.25 -12.76
N VAL A 51 15.80 -8.77 -13.57
CA VAL A 51 16.88 -7.87 -13.15
C VAL A 51 16.43 -6.48 -12.69
N ALA A 52 15.21 -6.07 -13.02
CA ALA A 52 14.62 -4.81 -12.58
C ALA A 52 14.09 -4.88 -11.12
N ALA A 53 14.05 -6.07 -10.51
CA ALA A 53 13.62 -6.27 -9.13
C ALA A 53 14.80 -6.63 -8.22
N ARG A 54 14.80 -6.07 -7.01
CA ARG A 54 15.73 -6.41 -5.93
C ARG A 54 14.95 -6.64 -4.64
N PHE A 55 15.33 -7.64 -3.87
CA PHE A 55 14.77 -7.89 -2.55
C PHE A 55 15.66 -7.31 -1.44
N VAL A 56 15.05 -6.66 -0.46
CA VAL A 56 15.68 -6.20 0.77
C VAL A 56 14.80 -6.65 1.95
N ARG A 57 15.33 -7.51 2.82
CA ARG A 57 14.63 -7.89 4.03
C ARG A 57 14.40 -6.66 4.91
N THR A 58 13.14 -6.39 5.26
CA THR A 58 12.75 -5.14 5.92
C THR A 58 11.63 -5.39 6.92
N ASP A 59 11.89 -5.16 8.21
CA ASP A 59 10.82 -4.95 9.20
C ASP A 59 10.46 -3.46 9.19
N VAL A 60 9.30 -3.12 8.64
CA VAL A 60 8.83 -1.73 8.53
C VAL A 60 8.73 -1.03 9.88
N GLY A 61 8.49 -1.78 10.97
CA GLY A 61 8.44 -1.25 12.33
C GLY A 61 9.81 -0.96 12.96
N ALA A 62 10.93 -1.22 12.25
CA ALA A 62 12.29 -1.00 12.72
C ALA A 62 12.92 0.21 11.99
N ALA A 63 13.30 1.24 12.75
CA ALA A 63 13.88 2.46 12.17
C ALA A 63 15.24 2.22 11.46
N GLY A 64 15.98 1.19 11.86
CA GLY A 64 17.21 0.75 11.19
C GLY A 64 16.93 0.24 9.79
N ASP A 65 15.94 -0.64 9.66
CA ASP A 65 15.54 -1.22 8.38
C ASP A 65 14.94 -0.18 7.43
N ALA A 66 14.21 0.81 7.97
CA ALA A 66 13.71 1.93 7.18
C ALA A 66 14.85 2.73 6.52
N ARG A 67 15.94 2.98 7.25
CA ARG A 67 17.13 3.64 6.67
C ARG A 67 17.83 2.74 5.65
N ASN A 68 17.98 1.47 5.98
CA ASN A 68 18.65 0.51 5.11
C ASN A 68 17.95 0.36 3.76
N VAL A 69 16.62 0.18 3.75
CA VAL A 69 15.88 -0.03 2.48
C VAL A 69 15.93 1.20 1.57
N VAL A 70 15.90 2.42 2.14
CA VAL A 70 16.06 3.65 1.35
C VAL A 70 17.48 3.78 0.79
N ALA A 71 18.51 3.46 1.57
CA ALA A 71 19.89 3.46 1.11
C ALA A 71 20.12 2.43 -0.02
N GLU A 72 19.56 1.22 0.14
CA GLU A 72 19.61 0.16 -0.88
C GLU A 72 18.91 0.57 -2.18
N ALA A 73 17.78 1.27 -2.10
CA ALA A 73 17.08 1.79 -3.29
C ALA A 73 17.91 2.86 -4.00
N CYS A 74 18.49 3.79 -3.25
CA CYS A 74 19.42 4.79 -3.82
C CYS A 74 20.67 4.13 -4.46
N GLY A 75 21.13 3.01 -3.92
CA GLY A 75 22.23 2.24 -4.49
C GLY A 75 21.93 1.64 -5.87
N VAL A 76 20.64 1.54 -6.26
CA VAL A 76 20.23 1.00 -7.57
C VAL A 76 20.45 2.00 -8.71
N SER A 77 20.14 3.29 -8.49
CA SER A 77 20.15 4.32 -9.55
C SER A 77 20.63 5.70 -9.09
N GLY A 78 21.02 5.85 -7.84
CA GLY A 78 21.39 7.13 -7.23
C GLY A 78 20.22 7.88 -6.60
N ASP A 79 18.98 7.62 -7.02
CA ASP A 79 17.79 8.36 -6.60
C ASP A 79 16.66 7.43 -6.15
N LEU A 80 15.78 7.94 -5.30
CA LEU A 80 14.49 7.31 -4.94
C LEU A 80 13.35 8.17 -5.48
N ASP A 81 12.58 7.66 -6.42
CA ASP A 81 11.46 8.39 -7.05
C ASP A 81 10.12 8.06 -6.41
N ILE A 82 9.89 6.80 -6.04
CA ILE A 82 8.57 6.33 -5.60
C ILE A 82 8.71 5.48 -4.33
N LEU A 83 7.85 5.76 -3.34
CA LEU A 83 7.62 4.87 -2.20
C LEU A 83 6.18 4.39 -2.21
N VAL A 84 5.99 3.07 -2.17
CA VAL A 84 4.69 2.44 -1.90
C VAL A 84 4.72 1.81 -0.51
N ASN A 85 4.04 2.45 0.44
CA ASN A 85 3.83 1.93 1.79
C ASN A 85 2.63 0.97 1.78
N ASN A 86 2.87 -0.30 1.46
CA ASN A 86 1.82 -1.30 1.35
C ASN A 86 1.84 -2.33 2.50
N ALA A 87 2.97 -2.54 3.18
CA ALA A 87 3.07 -3.51 4.27
C ALA A 87 1.97 -3.31 5.33
N GLY A 88 1.31 -4.39 5.69
CA GLY A 88 0.24 -4.36 6.67
C GLY A 88 -0.21 -5.74 7.11
N ILE A 89 -0.71 -5.82 8.33
CA ILE A 89 -1.27 -7.02 8.95
C ILE A 89 -2.67 -6.76 9.48
N ILE A 90 -3.43 -7.84 9.64
CA ILE A 90 -4.75 -7.82 10.29
C ILE A 90 -4.66 -8.66 11.57
N HIS A 91 -5.37 -8.23 12.60
CA HIS A 91 -5.69 -9.03 13.77
C HIS A 91 -7.19 -9.00 14.00
N THR A 92 -7.77 -10.15 14.31
CA THR A 92 -9.19 -10.32 14.50
C THR A 92 -9.44 -10.85 15.91
N ALA A 93 -10.14 -10.08 16.72
CA ALA A 93 -10.62 -10.45 18.05
C ALA A 93 -11.81 -9.54 18.42
N ASP A 94 -12.68 -10.00 19.31
CA ASP A 94 -13.74 -9.16 19.85
C ASP A 94 -13.15 -8.01 20.67
N PHE A 95 -13.83 -6.86 20.69
CA PHE A 95 -13.31 -5.65 21.32
C PHE A 95 -12.90 -5.86 22.78
N LEU A 96 -13.65 -6.65 23.52
CA LEU A 96 -13.40 -6.90 24.93
C LEU A 96 -12.22 -7.87 25.19
N ASP A 97 -11.79 -8.61 24.17
CA ASP A 97 -10.79 -9.68 24.28
C ASP A 97 -9.46 -9.33 23.60
N ILE A 98 -9.35 -8.13 23.01
CA ILE A 98 -8.10 -7.71 22.33
C ILE A 98 -7.02 -7.49 23.37
N ALA A 99 -5.91 -8.22 23.25
CA ALA A 99 -4.73 -7.98 24.04
C ALA A 99 -4.00 -6.69 23.57
N GLU A 100 -3.47 -5.90 24.52
CA GLU A 100 -2.70 -4.68 24.23
C GLU A 100 -1.55 -4.97 23.25
N ALA A 101 -0.83 -6.07 23.44
CA ALA A 101 0.28 -6.46 22.56
C ALA A 101 -0.16 -6.70 21.09
N ASP A 102 -1.37 -7.20 20.86
CA ASP A 102 -1.90 -7.39 19.50
C ASP A 102 -2.33 -6.07 18.88
N PHE A 103 -2.91 -5.17 19.67
CA PHE A 103 -3.19 -3.80 19.25
C PHE A 103 -1.90 -3.11 18.83
N ASP A 104 -0.88 -3.11 19.69
CA ASP A 104 0.41 -2.45 19.45
C ASP A 104 1.13 -3.05 18.24
N ARG A 105 1.08 -4.36 18.05
CA ARG A 105 1.69 -5.04 16.91
C ARG A 105 1.09 -4.56 15.59
N VAL A 106 -0.23 -4.40 15.51
CA VAL A 106 -0.88 -3.91 14.28
C VAL A 106 -0.56 -2.43 14.04
N ILE A 107 -0.63 -1.59 15.07
CA ILE A 107 -0.26 -0.17 14.97
C ILE A 107 1.22 -0.01 14.59
N ARG A 108 2.10 -0.81 15.18
CA ARG A 108 3.54 -0.81 14.88
C ARG A 108 3.82 -1.07 13.39
N VAL A 109 3.13 -2.05 12.79
CA VAL A 109 3.34 -2.40 11.38
C VAL A 109 2.60 -1.42 10.47
N ASN A 110 1.28 -1.27 10.64
CA ASN A 110 0.43 -0.61 9.67
C ASN A 110 0.56 0.92 9.66
N LEU A 111 0.84 1.54 10.81
CA LEU A 111 0.86 2.99 10.95
C LEU A 111 2.27 3.52 11.26
N LYS A 112 2.89 3.04 12.36
CA LYS A 112 4.23 3.49 12.74
C LYS A 112 5.27 3.12 11.68
N GLY A 113 5.20 1.91 11.11
CA GLY A 113 6.08 1.46 10.04
C GLY A 113 6.00 2.34 8.80
N MET A 114 4.77 2.68 8.39
CA MET A 114 4.52 3.61 7.29
C MET A 114 5.12 5.00 7.56
N PHE A 115 4.95 5.53 8.78
CA PHE A 115 5.57 6.77 9.20
C PHE A 115 7.11 6.70 9.13
N LEU A 116 7.73 5.65 9.66
CA LEU A 116 9.19 5.50 9.72
C LEU A 116 9.81 5.49 8.32
N ILE A 117 9.32 4.62 7.44
CA ILE A 117 9.84 4.53 6.06
C ILE A 117 9.49 5.80 5.28
N GLY A 118 8.25 6.30 5.42
CA GLY A 118 7.80 7.53 4.78
C GLY A 118 8.66 8.74 5.15
N GLN A 119 9.06 8.87 6.42
CA GLN A 119 9.93 9.97 6.86
C GLN A 119 11.33 9.87 6.27
N VAL A 120 11.94 8.68 6.23
CA VAL A 120 13.29 8.50 5.67
C VAL A 120 13.26 8.74 4.15
N ALA A 121 12.28 8.18 3.45
CA ALA A 121 12.10 8.39 2.02
C ALA A 121 11.85 9.87 1.68
N ALA A 122 10.99 10.55 2.46
CA ALA A 122 10.72 11.97 2.26
C ALA A 122 11.98 12.83 2.45
N LYS A 123 12.81 12.55 3.46
CA LYS A 123 14.10 13.25 3.65
C LYS A 123 15.01 13.07 2.44
N GLN A 124 15.10 11.85 1.90
CA GLN A 124 15.87 11.55 0.71
C GLN A 124 15.33 12.31 -0.51
N MET A 125 14.02 12.25 -0.76
CA MET A 125 13.37 12.94 -1.89
C MET A 125 13.54 14.47 -1.78
N VAL A 126 13.42 15.07 -0.59
CA VAL A 126 13.67 16.50 -0.37
C VAL A 126 15.13 16.86 -0.66
N ALA A 127 16.10 16.03 -0.27
CA ALA A 127 17.51 16.26 -0.59
C ALA A 127 17.75 16.20 -2.11
N GLN A 128 17.11 15.28 -2.82
CA GLN A 128 17.16 15.17 -4.28
C GLN A 128 16.60 16.42 -4.96
N VAL A 129 15.42 16.91 -4.50
CA VAL A 129 14.83 18.15 -5.04
C VAL A 129 15.75 19.34 -4.83
N LYS A 130 16.37 19.49 -3.65
CA LYS A 130 17.36 20.55 -3.38
C LYS A 130 18.61 20.43 -4.28
N ALA A 131 18.93 19.23 -4.75
CA ALA A 131 20.00 18.98 -5.71
C ALA A 131 19.55 19.13 -7.19
N GLY A 132 18.35 19.67 -7.44
CA GLY A 132 17.81 19.92 -8.79
C GLY A 132 17.18 18.69 -9.46
N LYS A 133 16.93 17.61 -8.73
CA LYS A 133 16.26 16.41 -9.25
C LYS A 133 14.74 16.59 -9.25
N PRO A 134 13.99 15.88 -10.11
CA PRO A 134 12.53 15.86 -10.07
C PRO A 134 12.00 15.39 -8.69
N PRO A 135 10.84 15.91 -8.26
CA PRO A 135 10.21 15.48 -7.01
C PRO A 135 9.70 14.04 -7.10
N GLY A 136 9.73 13.37 -5.94
CA GLY A 136 9.24 11.99 -5.79
C GLY A 136 7.73 11.91 -5.50
N VAL A 137 7.24 10.66 -5.36
CA VAL A 137 5.84 10.34 -5.03
C VAL A 137 5.78 9.30 -3.92
N ILE A 138 4.85 9.46 -2.99
CA ILE A 138 4.54 8.48 -1.95
C ILE A 138 3.10 8.01 -2.11
N VAL A 139 2.89 6.69 -2.15
CA VAL A 139 1.56 6.06 -2.20
C VAL A 139 1.39 5.19 -0.95
N ASN A 140 0.41 5.53 -0.12
CA ASN A 140 0.09 4.82 1.11
C ASN A 140 -1.06 3.84 0.89
N MET A 141 -0.98 2.62 1.44
CA MET A 141 -2.07 1.66 1.36
C MET A 141 -2.99 1.81 2.58
N SER A 142 -4.11 2.49 2.37
CA SER A 142 -5.22 2.60 3.30
C SER A 142 -6.16 1.38 3.20
N SER A 143 -7.43 1.57 3.40
CA SER A 143 -8.51 0.59 3.26
C SER A 143 -9.86 1.32 3.28
N ILE A 144 -10.93 0.69 2.76
CA ILE A 144 -12.29 1.13 3.08
C ILE A 144 -12.54 1.17 4.60
N ASN A 145 -11.81 0.36 5.36
CA ASN A 145 -11.93 0.31 6.83
C ASN A 145 -11.34 1.55 7.53
N ALA A 146 -10.81 2.50 6.79
CA ALA A 146 -10.57 3.86 7.28
C ALA A 146 -11.86 4.69 7.40
N ARG A 147 -12.95 4.30 6.71
CA ARG A 147 -14.25 4.99 6.65
C ARG A 147 -15.38 4.19 7.27
N VAL A 148 -15.35 2.86 7.12
CA VAL A 148 -16.32 1.93 7.72
C VAL A 148 -15.57 0.98 8.64
N ALA A 149 -16.27 0.36 9.60
CA ALA A 149 -15.62 -0.51 10.57
C ALA A 149 -16.12 -1.95 10.48
N ILE A 150 -15.27 -2.88 10.89
CA ILE A 150 -15.61 -4.26 11.16
C ILE A 150 -15.43 -4.48 12.67
N PRO A 151 -16.47 -4.93 13.42
CA PRO A 151 -16.44 -4.93 14.89
C PRO A 151 -15.25 -5.64 15.52
N ASN A 152 -14.80 -6.74 14.91
CA ASN A 152 -13.70 -7.56 15.41
C ASN A 152 -12.32 -7.23 14.80
N GLN A 153 -12.14 -6.05 14.20
CA GLN A 153 -10.87 -5.60 13.59
C GLN A 153 -10.43 -4.22 14.10
N VAL A 154 -10.54 -3.99 15.39
CA VAL A 154 -10.30 -2.69 16.03
C VAL A 154 -8.91 -2.12 15.66
N PRO A 155 -7.78 -2.80 15.92
CA PRO A 155 -6.46 -2.20 15.65
C PRO A 155 -6.25 -1.95 14.15
N TYR A 156 -6.82 -2.80 13.29
CA TYR A 156 -6.72 -2.61 11.84
C TYR A 156 -7.49 -1.36 11.40
N CYS A 157 -8.75 -1.21 11.79
CA CYS A 157 -9.57 -0.04 11.44
C CYS A 157 -8.93 1.26 11.96
N VAL A 158 -8.47 1.27 13.22
CA VAL A 158 -7.76 2.41 13.82
C VAL A 158 -6.50 2.75 13.02
N SER A 159 -5.70 1.74 12.67
CA SER A 159 -4.47 1.97 11.88
C SER A 159 -4.79 2.58 10.51
N LYS A 160 -5.85 2.12 9.82
CA LYS A 160 -6.21 2.61 8.48
C LYS A 160 -6.83 4.01 8.52
N GLY A 161 -7.60 4.35 9.55
CA GLY A 161 -8.00 5.74 9.82
C GLY A 161 -6.80 6.65 10.05
N GLY A 162 -5.82 6.17 10.82
CA GLY A 162 -4.54 6.86 11.02
C GLY A 162 -3.75 7.06 9.73
N VAL A 163 -3.76 6.09 8.81
CA VAL A 163 -3.11 6.21 7.49
C VAL A 163 -3.73 7.31 6.64
N ASP A 164 -5.06 7.44 6.61
CA ASP A 164 -5.73 8.52 5.88
C ASP A 164 -5.29 9.90 6.41
N GLN A 165 -5.20 10.05 7.72
CA GLN A 165 -4.76 11.30 8.32
C GLN A 165 -3.25 11.55 8.13
N LEU A 166 -2.43 10.51 8.27
CA LEU A 166 -0.99 10.58 8.00
C LEU A 166 -0.72 11.03 6.56
N THR A 167 -1.48 10.50 5.59
CA THR A 167 -1.38 10.87 4.17
C THR A 167 -1.59 12.37 3.96
N LYS A 168 -2.62 12.96 4.58
CA LYS A 168 -2.90 14.40 4.49
C LYS A 168 -1.78 15.25 5.08
N VAL A 169 -1.32 14.89 6.28
CA VAL A 169 -0.24 15.62 6.95
C VAL A 169 1.06 15.56 6.15
N MET A 170 1.41 14.37 5.62
CA MET A 170 2.59 14.22 4.76
C MET A 170 2.44 15.04 3.47
N ALA A 171 1.28 15.01 2.82
CA ALA A 171 1.01 15.77 1.60
C ALA A 171 1.22 17.27 1.82
N LEU A 172 0.62 17.84 2.87
CA LEU A 172 0.76 19.26 3.20
C LEU A 172 2.21 19.64 3.52
N SER A 173 2.91 18.79 4.27
CA SER A 173 4.30 19.03 4.67
C SER A 173 5.28 18.95 3.48
N LEU A 174 4.97 18.16 2.46
CA LEU A 174 5.88 17.88 1.34
C LEU A 174 5.51 18.64 0.06
N ALA A 175 4.31 19.21 -0.02
CA ALA A 175 3.87 20.02 -1.16
C ALA A 175 4.82 21.16 -1.54
N PRO A 176 5.45 21.91 -0.59
CA PRO A 176 6.43 22.95 -0.93
C PRO A 176 7.66 22.42 -1.68
N HIS A 177 7.90 21.10 -1.65
CA HIS A 177 8.98 20.42 -2.38
C HIS A 177 8.49 19.76 -3.66
N GLY A 178 7.22 19.93 -4.04
CA GLY A 178 6.60 19.27 -5.18
C GLY A 178 6.38 17.76 -5.00
N ILE A 179 6.65 17.21 -3.83
CA ILE A 179 6.48 15.78 -3.54
C ILE A 179 5.00 15.51 -3.24
N ARG A 180 4.40 14.58 -3.98
CA ARG A 180 2.99 14.21 -3.83
C ARG A 180 2.85 13.00 -2.91
N VAL A 181 1.84 13.03 -2.06
CA VAL A 181 1.50 11.91 -1.17
C VAL A 181 0.02 11.63 -1.27
N ASN A 182 -0.33 10.42 -1.70
CA ASN A 182 -1.73 9.97 -1.80
C ASN A 182 -1.88 8.59 -1.19
N ALA A 183 -3.12 8.18 -0.96
CA ALA A 183 -3.45 6.84 -0.50
C ALA A 183 -4.38 6.12 -1.47
N ILE A 184 -4.35 4.79 -1.42
CA ILE A 184 -5.35 3.93 -2.03
C ILE A 184 -6.11 3.26 -0.90
N GLY A 185 -7.44 3.24 -0.98
CA GLY A 185 -8.33 2.55 -0.05
C GLY A 185 -8.99 1.33 -0.71
N PRO A 186 -8.34 0.15 -0.71
CA PRO A 186 -8.94 -1.04 -1.31
C PRO A 186 -10.18 -1.50 -0.57
N GLY A 187 -11.14 -2.04 -1.34
CA GLY A 187 -12.21 -2.87 -0.84
C GLY A 187 -11.77 -4.33 -0.66
N SER A 188 -12.58 -5.26 -1.17
CA SER A 188 -12.29 -6.69 -1.13
C SER A 188 -11.44 -7.11 -2.32
N ILE A 189 -10.17 -7.44 -2.07
CA ILE A 189 -9.19 -7.80 -3.09
C ILE A 189 -8.77 -9.26 -2.91
N MET A 190 -8.70 -10.04 -3.99
CA MET A 190 -8.32 -11.45 -3.98
C MET A 190 -6.83 -11.60 -3.62
N THR A 191 -6.57 -11.72 -2.34
CA THR A 191 -5.26 -11.97 -1.76
C THR A 191 -5.32 -13.21 -0.87
N ASP A 192 -4.18 -13.68 -0.36
CA ASP A 192 -4.14 -14.82 0.56
C ASP A 192 -5.06 -14.64 1.79
N ILE A 193 -5.23 -13.39 2.23
CA ILE A 193 -6.13 -13.03 3.34
C ILE A 193 -7.61 -13.38 3.03
N LEU A 194 -8.04 -13.23 1.78
CA LEU A 194 -9.42 -13.51 1.36
C LEU A 194 -9.65 -14.91 0.78
N LYS A 195 -8.60 -15.72 0.60
CA LYS A 195 -8.76 -17.09 0.07
C LYS A 195 -9.75 -17.92 0.91
N GLY A 196 -9.68 -17.83 2.24
CA GLY A 196 -10.63 -18.51 3.13
C GLY A 196 -12.08 -18.03 2.97
N VAL A 197 -12.28 -16.74 2.73
CA VAL A 197 -13.61 -16.17 2.47
C VAL A 197 -14.17 -16.62 1.13
N ALA A 198 -13.31 -16.78 0.11
CA ALA A 198 -13.72 -17.21 -1.23
C ALA A 198 -14.26 -18.65 -1.26
N THR A 199 -13.86 -19.50 -0.31
CA THR A 199 -14.32 -20.90 -0.18
C THR A 199 -15.54 -21.05 0.73
N ASP A 200 -15.83 -20.09 1.61
CA ASP A 200 -17.03 -20.05 2.45
C ASP A 200 -18.15 -19.30 1.73
N GLN A 201 -19.18 -20.03 1.28
CA GLN A 201 -20.31 -19.47 0.53
C GLN A 201 -21.06 -18.37 1.32
N ALA A 202 -21.27 -18.56 2.63
CA ALA A 202 -21.97 -17.58 3.45
C ALA A 202 -21.13 -16.30 3.65
N ALA A 203 -19.82 -16.44 3.86
CA ALA A 203 -18.91 -15.30 3.96
C ALA A 203 -18.79 -14.56 2.62
N LYS A 204 -18.69 -15.31 1.51
CA LYS A 204 -18.68 -14.76 0.15
C LYS A 204 -19.97 -13.99 -0.15
N HIS A 205 -21.14 -14.55 0.17
CA HIS A 205 -22.43 -13.89 -0.01
C HIS A 205 -22.49 -12.58 0.80
N ARG A 206 -22.13 -12.60 2.09
CA ARG A 206 -22.08 -11.39 2.93
C ARG A 206 -21.15 -10.31 2.36
N LEU A 207 -20.04 -10.71 1.74
CA LEU A 207 -19.09 -9.77 1.13
C LEU A 207 -19.67 -9.18 -0.16
N LEU A 208 -20.20 -10.03 -1.05
CA LEU A 208 -20.74 -9.61 -2.35
C LEU A 208 -22.03 -8.79 -2.21
N SER A 209 -22.90 -9.09 -1.23
CA SER A 209 -24.11 -8.30 -0.96
C SER A 209 -23.81 -6.83 -0.62
N ARG A 210 -22.57 -6.51 -0.28
CA ARG A 210 -22.10 -5.14 -0.01
C ARG A 210 -21.15 -4.61 -1.09
N THR A 211 -21.03 -5.28 -2.22
CA THR A 211 -20.14 -4.88 -3.32
C THR A 211 -20.96 -4.74 -4.59
N PRO A 212 -21.40 -3.52 -4.98
CA PRO A 212 -22.26 -3.31 -6.15
C PRO A 212 -21.75 -3.93 -7.45
N MET A 213 -20.43 -3.97 -7.67
CA MET A 213 -19.86 -4.63 -8.86
C MET A 213 -19.93 -6.16 -8.81
N GLY A 214 -20.46 -6.78 -7.74
CA GLY A 214 -20.77 -8.21 -7.63
C GLY A 214 -19.58 -9.16 -7.68
N ARG A 215 -18.35 -8.68 -7.51
CA ARG A 215 -17.14 -9.50 -7.53
C ARG A 215 -16.06 -9.01 -6.56
N ILE A 216 -15.15 -9.89 -6.24
CA ILE A 216 -13.89 -9.55 -5.56
C ILE A 216 -12.93 -9.00 -6.64
N ALA A 217 -12.21 -7.93 -6.33
CA ALA A 217 -11.26 -7.35 -7.27
C ALA A 217 -9.94 -8.12 -7.32
N ASP A 218 -9.23 -8.00 -8.43
CA ASP A 218 -7.88 -8.52 -8.62
C ASP A 218 -6.83 -7.53 -8.06
N PRO A 219 -5.71 -7.99 -7.49
CA PRO A 219 -4.59 -7.13 -7.10
C PRO A 219 -4.09 -6.19 -8.20
N ASP A 220 -4.19 -6.58 -9.47
CA ASP A 220 -3.78 -5.76 -10.60
C ASP A 220 -4.66 -4.51 -10.79
N GLU A 221 -5.89 -4.51 -10.29
CA GLU A 221 -6.76 -3.31 -10.30
C GLU A 221 -6.23 -2.26 -9.31
N ILE A 222 -5.67 -2.70 -8.18
CA ILE A 222 -4.97 -1.79 -7.25
C ILE A 222 -3.65 -1.30 -7.84
N ALA A 223 -2.88 -2.19 -8.48
CA ALA A 223 -1.63 -1.84 -9.11
C ALA A 223 -1.80 -0.80 -10.22
N SER A 224 -2.93 -0.82 -10.95
CA SER A 224 -3.27 0.17 -11.95
C SER A 224 -3.45 1.57 -11.35
N VAL A 225 -4.16 1.67 -10.22
CA VAL A 225 -4.35 2.96 -9.51
C VAL A 225 -3.02 3.42 -8.87
N ALA A 226 -2.21 2.50 -8.33
CA ALA A 226 -0.90 2.83 -7.81
C ALA A 226 0.01 3.40 -8.90
N THR A 227 -0.03 2.84 -10.11
CA THR A 227 0.71 3.35 -11.27
C THR A 227 0.24 4.74 -11.69
N PHE A 228 -1.08 4.96 -11.75
CA PHE A 228 -1.65 6.28 -12.03
C PHE A 228 -1.17 7.32 -11.01
N LEU A 229 -1.28 7.04 -9.71
CA LEU A 229 -0.86 7.97 -8.66
C LEU A 229 0.65 8.24 -8.68
N ALA A 230 1.47 7.26 -9.06
CA ALA A 230 2.92 7.40 -9.17
C ALA A 230 3.35 8.17 -10.43
N SER A 231 2.51 8.23 -11.46
CA SER A 231 2.82 8.87 -12.75
C SER A 231 2.51 10.37 -12.76
N ASN A 232 2.88 11.02 -13.86
CA ASN A 232 2.57 12.43 -14.13
C ASN A 232 1.08 12.66 -14.41
N ASP A 233 0.30 11.62 -14.72
CA ASP A 233 -1.15 11.72 -14.92
C ASP A 233 -1.87 12.21 -13.64
N ALA A 234 -1.24 12.02 -12.46
CA ALA A 234 -1.73 12.47 -11.16
C ALA A 234 -1.01 13.73 -10.64
N SER A 235 -0.41 14.55 -11.50
CA SER A 235 0.47 15.67 -11.14
C SER A 235 -0.18 16.74 -10.24
N TYR A 236 -1.50 16.86 -10.22
CA TYR A 236 -2.24 17.81 -9.37
C TYR A 236 -3.06 17.13 -8.27
N ILE A 237 -2.75 15.86 -7.95
CA ILE A 237 -3.43 15.09 -6.89
C ILE A 237 -2.44 14.85 -5.74
N THR A 238 -2.75 15.40 -4.56
CA THR A 238 -2.00 15.16 -3.32
C THR A 238 -2.91 15.29 -2.09
N GLY A 239 -2.70 14.45 -1.08
CA GLY A 239 -3.49 14.41 0.16
C GLY A 239 -4.77 13.57 0.07
N GLU A 240 -5.02 12.92 -1.06
CA GLU A 240 -6.26 12.19 -1.32
C GLU A 240 -6.14 10.68 -1.06
N THR A 241 -7.27 10.08 -0.67
CA THR A 241 -7.43 8.62 -0.64
C THR A 241 -8.39 8.21 -1.75
N ILE A 242 -7.88 7.49 -2.75
CA ILE A 242 -8.70 6.94 -3.84
C ILE A 242 -9.20 5.55 -3.42
N TYR A 243 -10.52 5.42 -3.27
CA TYR A 243 -11.15 4.14 -2.92
C TYR A 243 -11.35 3.28 -4.16
N VAL A 244 -10.88 2.03 -4.11
CA VAL A 244 -10.99 1.02 -5.17
C VAL A 244 -11.75 -0.16 -4.55
N ASP A 245 -13.08 -0.05 -4.50
CA ASP A 245 -13.92 -0.86 -3.61
C ASP A 245 -15.15 -1.48 -4.27
N GLY A 246 -15.29 -1.34 -5.59
CA GLY A 246 -16.45 -1.86 -6.34
C GLY A 246 -17.77 -1.20 -5.97
N GLY A 247 -17.72 0.06 -5.46
CA GLY A 247 -18.88 0.85 -5.07
C GLY A 247 -19.35 0.63 -3.63
N ARG A 248 -18.56 -0.09 -2.81
CA ARG A 248 -18.96 -0.46 -1.45
C ARG A 248 -19.22 0.73 -0.54
N LEU A 249 -18.39 1.77 -0.57
CA LEU A 249 -18.57 2.94 0.30
C LEU A 249 -19.75 3.82 -0.11
N ALA A 250 -20.15 3.79 -1.38
CA ALA A 250 -21.32 4.51 -1.87
C ALA A 250 -22.63 3.81 -1.52
N LEU A 251 -22.59 2.50 -1.19
CA LEU A 251 -23.76 1.68 -0.95
C LEU A 251 -24.27 1.84 0.48
N ASN A 252 -25.51 2.30 0.62
CA ASN A 252 -26.16 2.40 1.94
C ASN A 252 -26.77 1.07 2.40
N TYR A 253 -27.18 0.19 1.46
CA TYR A 253 -27.86 -1.08 1.74
C TYR A 253 -27.06 -2.30 1.28
N THR A 254 -27.75 -3.27 0.72
CA THR A 254 -27.19 -4.46 0.07
C THR A 254 -27.66 -4.56 -1.37
N VAL A 255 -26.91 -5.28 -2.20
CA VAL A 255 -27.31 -5.62 -3.57
C VAL A 255 -27.64 -7.11 -3.66
N PRO A 256 -28.48 -7.55 -4.62
CA PRO A 256 -28.69 -8.96 -4.92
C PRO A 256 -27.36 -9.64 -5.29
N VAL A 257 -27.18 -10.87 -4.80
CA VAL A 257 -26.00 -11.70 -5.15
C VAL A 257 -26.46 -12.77 -6.14
N ALA A 258 -25.82 -12.84 -7.30
CA ALA A 258 -26.14 -13.84 -8.31
C ALA A 258 -25.85 -15.26 -7.75
N GLY A 259 -26.78 -16.19 -8.01
CA GLY A 259 -26.62 -17.60 -7.66
C GLY A 259 -27.27 -18.03 -6.32
N ASN A 260 -28.25 -17.26 -5.82
CA ASN A 260 -29.21 -17.70 -4.80
C ASN A 260 -30.54 -17.98 -5.46
#